data_389b9ded10587a5d0703b8dbc5ae1935
#
_entry.id   389b9ded10587a5d0703b8dbc5ae1935
#
_cell.length_a   1.000
_cell.length_b   1.000
_cell.length_c   1.000
_cell.angle_alpha   90.00
_cell.angle_beta   90.00
_cell.angle_gamma   90.00
#
_symmetry.space_group_name_H-M   'P 1'
#
loop_
_entity.id
_entity.type
_entity.pdbx_description
1 polymer ?
#
loop_
_entity_poly.entity_id
_entity_poly.type
_entity_poly.pdbx_seq_one_letter_code
_entity_poly.pdbx_strand_id
1 'polypeptide(L)'
;AVADRSPIDLMAYALIHAGPDITEEQSKRLMRYIDRCAQVARDHCIGILLVQPGIELKEDEKSAPAALGFIEHLNSLILGLINDERVNEVPMFYIPRNVTNLKRRVAVCSDALARSMLRNMDNDRVFNWNSSESGFNAYFTPSSLPQ
;
A
#
# COMPACT_ATOMS: atom_id res chain seq x y z
N ALA A 1 -3.62 13.99 -8.91
CA ALA A 1 -4.86 13.51 -8.27
C ALA A 1 -4.51 12.53 -7.15
N VAL A 2 -5.37 12.46 -6.13
CA VAL A 2 -5.31 11.43 -5.08
C VAL A 2 -6.45 10.45 -5.38
N ALA A 3 -6.14 9.16 -5.44
CA ALA A 3 -7.13 8.10 -5.62
C ALA A 3 -7.33 7.35 -4.31
N ASP A 4 -8.57 7.02 -4.00
CA ASP A 4 -8.92 6.04 -3.00
C ASP A 4 -8.80 4.65 -3.64
N ARG A 5 -7.92 3.82 -3.10
CA ARG A 5 -7.41 2.57 -3.63
C ARG A 5 -6.35 2.74 -4.74
N SER A 6 -5.41 1.84 -4.69
CA SER A 6 -4.28 1.75 -5.62
C SER A 6 -4.37 0.49 -6.49
N PRO A 7 -3.55 0.35 -7.53
CA PRO A 7 -3.43 -0.91 -8.24
C PRO A 7 -3.05 -2.10 -7.35
N ILE A 8 -2.38 -1.86 -6.21
CA ILE A 8 -2.04 -2.92 -5.24
C ILE A 8 -3.30 -3.51 -4.59
N ASP A 9 -4.29 -2.66 -4.28
CA ASP A 9 -5.58 -3.13 -3.77
C ASP A 9 -6.27 -4.06 -4.78
N LEU A 10 -6.22 -3.70 -6.06
CA LEU A 10 -6.80 -4.52 -7.14
C LEU A 10 -6.10 -5.88 -7.26
N MET A 11 -4.76 -5.92 -7.09
CA MET A 11 -4.01 -7.17 -7.06
C MET A 11 -4.45 -8.04 -5.87
N ALA A 12 -4.56 -7.45 -4.67
CA ALA A 12 -4.96 -8.16 -3.46
C ALA A 12 -6.39 -8.73 -3.60
N TYR A 13 -7.34 -7.94 -4.08
CA TYR A 13 -8.71 -8.41 -4.33
C TYR A 13 -8.75 -9.54 -5.36
N ALA A 14 -7.99 -9.44 -6.45
CA ALA A 14 -7.94 -10.48 -7.47
C ALA A 14 -7.40 -11.79 -6.89
N LEU A 15 -6.38 -11.74 -6.03
CA LEU A 15 -5.82 -12.92 -5.36
C LEU A 15 -6.82 -13.55 -4.40
N ILE A 16 -7.53 -12.75 -3.60
CA ILE A 16 -8.58 -13.26 -2.69
C ILE A 16 -9.69 -13.96 -3.47
N HIS A 17 -10.17 -13.35 -4.54
CA HIS A 17 -11.28 -13.90 -5.32
C HIS A 17 -10.90 -15.12 -6.17
N ALA A 18 -9.64 -15.21 -6.58
CA ALA A 18 -9.18 -16.38 -7.34
C ALA A 18 -9.19 -17.66 -6.49
N GLY A 19 -8.84 -17.54 -5.19
CA GLY A 19 -8.73 -18.72 -4.32
C GLY A 19 -7.60 -19.68 -4.76
N PRO A 20 -7.48 -20.82 -4.08
CA PRO A 20 -6.44 -21.82 -4.39
C PRO A 20 -6.82 -22.76 -5.56
N ASP A 21 -8.11 -22.94 -5.82
CA ASP A 21 -8.61 -23.96 -6.76
C ASP A 21 -8.94 -23.39 -8.14
N ILE A 22 -7.97 -22.68 -8.75
CA ILE A 22 -8.12 -22.11 -10.09
C ILE A 22 -7.45 -22.99 -11.14
N THR A 23 -8.04 -23.00 -12.35
CA THR A 23 -7.46 -23.71 -13.49
C THR A 23 -6.16 -23.03 -13.96
N GLU A 24 -5.33 -23.76 -14.73
CA GLU A 24 -4.11 -23.18 -15.32
C GLU A 24 -4.41 -21.96 -16.19
N GLU A 25 -5.49 -21.97 -16.96
CA GLU A 25 -5.90 -20.82 -17.79
C GLU A 25 -6.28 -19.62 -16.92
N GLN A 26 -7.03 -19.83 -15.84
CA GLN A 26 -7.37 -18.77 -14.88
C GLN A 26 -6.13 -18.23 -14.17
N SER A 27 -5.19 -19.10 -13.81
CA SER A 27 -3.91 -18.70 -13.22
C SER A 27 -3.12 -17.81 -14.17
N LYS A 28 -3.01 -18.17 -15.46
CA LYS A 28 -2.35 -17.34 -16.48
C LYS A 28 -3.02 -15.99 -16.66
N ARG A 29 -4.35 -15.92 -16.58
CA ARG A 29 -5.10 -14.64 -16.63
C ARG A 29 -4.84 -13.79 -15.40
N LEU A 30 -4.86 -14.40 -14.22
CA LEU A 30 -4.57 -13.73 -12.95
C LEU A 30 -3.17 -13.12 -12.97
N MET A 31 -2.15 -13.87 -13.37
CA MET A 31 -0.77 -13.36 -13.44
C MET A 31 -0.66 -12.17 -14.38
N ARG A 32 -1.23 -12.25 -15.58
CA ARG A 32 -1.26 -11.11 -16.51
C ARG A 32 -1.96 -9.88 -15.94
N TYR A 33 -3.04 -10.09 -15.17
CA TYR A 33 -3.74 -9.00 -14.50
C TYR A 33 -2.88 -8.34 -13.43
N ILE A 34 -2.21 -9.14 -12.59
CA ILE A 34 -1.28 -8.67 -11.56
C ILE A 34 -0.13 -7.88 -12.20
N ASP A 35 0.50 -8.40 -13.25
CA ASP A 35 1.58 -7.74 -13.96
C ASP A 35 1.10 -6.38 -14.55
N ARG A 36 -0.11 -6.34 -15.08
CA ARG A 36 -0.70 -5.08 -15.57
C ARG A 36 -0.95 -4.08 -14.45
N CYS A 37 -1.45 -4.52 -13.29
CA CYS A 37 -1.63 -3.64 -12.13
C CYS A 37 -0.27 -3.10 -11.64
N ALA A 38 0.75 -3.94 -11.56
CA ALA A 38 2.10 -3.52 -11.19
C ALA A 38 2.66 -2.48 -12.19
N GLN A 39 2.47 -2.69 -13.49
CA GLN A 39 2.87 -1.71 -14.50
C GLN A 39 2.14 -0.38 -14.32
N VAL A 40 0.81 -0.40 -14.12
CA VAL A 40 0.02 0.82 -13.88
C VAL A 40 0.50 1.55 -12.62
N ALA A 41 0.86 0.81 -11.56
CA ALA A 41 1.42 1.42 -10.36
C ALA A 41 2.72 2.18 -10.66
N ARG A 42 3.65 1.57 -11.39
CA ARG A 42 4.91 2.23 -11.78
C ARG A 42 4.72 3.43 -12.69
N ASP A 43 3.83 3.30 -13.68
CA ASP A 43 3.65 4.30 -14.72
C ASP A 43 2.88 5.54 -14.24
N HIS A 44 2.00 5.37 -13.24
CA HIS A 44 1.02 6.40 -12.88
C HIS A 44 0.99 6.79 -11.41
N CYS A 45 1.58 6.00 -10.49
CA CYS A 45 1.59 6.33 -9.07
C CYS A 45 2.90 7.01 -8.68
N ILE A 46 2.84 8.27 -8.28
CA ILE A 46 4.00 8.98 -7.73
C ILE A 46 4.36 8.52 -6.31
N GLY A 47 3.47 7.79 -5.66
CA GLY A 47 3.63 7.16 -4.36
C GLY A 47 2.34 6.46 -3.95
N ILE A 48 2.47 5.44 -3.12
CA ILE A 48 1.34 4.67 -2.57
C ILE A 48 1.42 4.74 -1.04
N LEU A 49 0.31 5.10 -0.41
CA LEU A 49 0.18 5.19 1.04
C LEU A 49 -0.70 4.05 1.55
N LEU A 50 -0.10 3.10 2.25
CA LEU A 50 -0.81 2.03 2.94
C LEU A 50 -1.27 2.49 4.31
N VAL A 51 -2.58 2.52 4.52
CA VAL A 51 -3.21 2.81 5.80
C VAL A 51 -3.61 1.50 6.46
N GLN A 52 -2.82 1.02 7.43
CA GLN A 52 -3.15 -0.22 8.13
C GLN A 52 -4.39 -0.08 9.02
N PRO A 53 -5.18 -1.17 9.17
CA PRO A 53 -6.33 -1.17 10.07
C PRO A 53 -5.87 -0.98 11.52
N GLY A 54 -6.34 0.05 12.18
CA GLY A 54 -5.97 0.39 13.56
C GLY A 54 -7.07 1.20 14.26
N ILE A 55 -8.11 1.58 13.51
CA ILE A 55 -9.32 2.22 14.03
C ILE A 55 -10.46 1.23 13.83
N GLU A 56 -11.25 1.03 14.87
CA GLU A 56 -12.42 0.16 14.81
C GLU A 56 -13.39 0.61 13.71
N LEU A 57 -13.71 -0.30 12.81
CA LEU A 57 -14.69 -0.05 11.77
C LEU A 57 -16.09 -0.18 12.38
N LYS A 58 -16.90 0.84 12.17
CA LYS A 58 -18.34 0.77 12.44
C LYS A 58 -19.04 0.39 11.15
N GLU A 59 -19.81 -0.71 11.19
CA GLU A 59 -20.65 -1.08 10.07
C GLU A 59 -21.76 -0.04 9.90
N ASP A 60 -21.96 0.38 8.68
CA ASP A 60 -23.12 1.15 8.25
C ASP A 60 -23.73 0.49 7.01
N GLU A 61 -24.90 0.95 6.58
CA GLU A 61 -25.63 0.38 5.42
C GLU A 61 -24.83 0.46 4.10
N LYS A 62 -23.75 1.24 4.04
CA LYS A 62 -22.95 1.47 2.85
C LYS A 62 -21.58 0.81 2.91
N SER A 63 -21.18 0.34 4.07
CA SER A 63 -19.86 -0.28 4.29
C SER A 63 -19.92 -1.77 4.00
N ALA A 64 -18.85 -2.30 3.42
CA ALA A 64 -18.69 -3.75 3.35
C ALA A 64 -18.66 -4.34 4.77
N PRO A 65 -19.15 -5.59 4.97
CA PRO A 65 -19.14 -6.23 6.27
C PRO A 65 -17.76 -6.14 6.92
N ALA A 66 -17.72 -5.67 8.17
CA ALA A 66 -16.47 -5.53 8.94
C ALA A 66 -16.00 -6.91 9.46
N ALA A 67 -15.89 -7.88 8.56
CA ALA A 67 -15.34 -9.19 8.88
C ALA A 67 -13.83 -9.05 9.18
N LEU A 68 -13.48 -9.03 10.45
CA LEU A 68 -12.08 -8.84 10.91
C LEU A 68 -11.11 -9.80 10.21
N GLY A 69 -11.49 -11.06 10.02
CA GLY A 69 -10.66 -12.03 9.31
C GLY A 69 -10.40 -11.64 7.84
N PHE A 70 -11.39 -11.08 7.15
CA PHE A 70 -11.21 -10.58 5.78
C PHE A 70 -10.28 -9.37 5.75
N ILE A 71 -10.46 -8.43 6.68
CA ILE A 71 -9.64 -7.23 6.80
C ILE A 71 -8.18 -7.60 7.05
N GLU A 72 -7.92 -8.55 7.96
CA GLU A 72 -6.56 -9.04 8.24
C GLU A 72 -5.96 -9.77 7.05
N HIS A 73 -6.73 -10.59 6.36
CA HIS A 73 -6.26 -11.29 5.16
C HIS A 73 -5.89 -10.29 4.06
N LEU A 74 -6.77 -9.34 3.77
CA LEU A 74 -6.52 -8.29 2.79
C LEU A 74 -5.28 -7.47 3.14
N ASN A 75 -5.17 -7.03 4.40
CA ASN A 75 -4.01 -6.27 4.87
C ASN A 75 -2.70 -7.06 4.72
N SER A 76 -2.72 -8.36 5.04
CA SER A 76 -1.55 -9.23 4.90
C SER A 76 -1.13 -9.41 3.44
N LEU A 77 -2.09 -9.56 2.52
CA LEU A 77 -1.82 -9.63 1.09
C LEU A 77 -1.22 -8.31 0.57
N ILE A 78 -1.80 -7.18 0.95
CA ILE A 78 -1.28 -5.86 0.54
C ILE A 78 0.14 -5.67 1.06
N LEU A 79 0.43 -6.03 2.32
CA LEU A 79 1.78 -5.98 2.90
C LEU A 79 2.79 -6.86 2.14
N GLY A 80 2.36 -8.01 1.65
CA GLY A 80 3.18 -8.85 0.77
C GLY A 80 3.43 -8.19 -0.59
N LEU A 81 2.36 -7.71 -1.23
CA LEU A 81 2.40 -7.13 -2.57
C LEU A 81 3.23 -5.84 -2.67
N ILE A 82 3.23 -4.99 -1.66
CA ILE A 82 4.07 -3.77 -1.66
C ILE A 82 5.57 -4.06 -1.55
N ASN A 83 5.94 -5.29 -1.17
CA ASN A 83 7.32 -5.77 -1.16
C ASN A 83 7.66 -6.59 -2.42
N ASP A 84 6.73 -6.71 -3.37
CA ASP A 84 6.96 -7.41 -4.63
C ASP A 84 7.92 -6.60 -5.52
N GLU A 85 8.89 -7.28 -6.12
CA GLU A 85 9.90 -6.64 -6.99
C GLU A 85 9.28 -5.89 -8.17
N ARG A 86 8.08 -6.29 -8.61
CA ARG A 86 7.35 -5.64 -9.70
C ARG A 86 6.90 -4.22 -9.39
N VAL A 87 6.88 -3.81 -8.11
CA VAL A 87 6.45 -2.48 -7.67
C VAL A 87 7.50 -1.74 -6.84
N ASN A 88 8.72 -2.26 -6.76
CA ASN A 88 9.80 -1.73 -5.91
C ASN A 88 10.24 -0.29 -6.27
N GLU A 89 9.95 0.18 -7.50
CA GLU A 89 10.26 1.53 -7.95
C GLU A 89 9.26 2.58 -7.45
N VAL A 90 8.06 2.14 -7.02
CA VAL A 90 7.03 3.05 -6.52
C VAL A 90 7.29 3.37 -5.05
N PRO A 91 7.37 4.66 -4.67
CA PRO A 91 7.53 5.04 -3.27
C PRO A 91 6.36 4.54 -2.43
N MET A 92 6.66 3.75 -1.39
CA MET A 92 5.67 3.20 -0.47
C MET A 92 5.75 3.89 0.88
N PHE A 93 4.62 4.29 1.40
CA PHE A 93 4.48 4.91 2.72
C PHE A 93 3.49 4.13 3.57
N TYR A 94 3.65 4.17 4.88
CA TYR A 94 2.82 3.38 5.80
C TYR A 94 2.27 4.22 6.93
N ILE A 95 1.01 4.00 7.26
CA ILE A 95 0.45 4.39 8.55
C ILE A 95 0.25 3.11 9.36
N PRO A 96 1.06 2.84 10.37
CA PRO A 96 0.95 1.63 11.17
C PRO A 96 -0.32 1.62 12.04
N ARG A 97 -0.72 0.44 12.50
CA ARG A 97 -1.94 0.20 13.29
C ARG A 97 -2.01 1.01 14.56
N ASN A 98 -0.87 1.21 15.24
CA ASN A 98 -0.80 1.92 16.51
C ASN A 98 -1.00 3.45 16.38
N VAL A 99 -0.96 3.98 15.15
CA VAL A 99 -1.29 5.38 14.89
C VAL A 99 -2.81 5.50 14.73
N THR A 100 -3.53 5.63 15.83
CA THR A 100 -5.00 5.72 15.85
C THR A 100 -5.52 7.16 15.85
N ASN A 101 -4.68 8.12 16.24
CA ASN A 101 -5.06 9.54 16.27
C ASN A 101 -5.21 10.11 14.86
N LEU A 102 -6.39 10.63 14.54
CA LEU A 102 -6.72 11.15 13.21
C LEU A 102 -5.80 12.29 12.77
N LYS A 103 -5.52 13.25 13.66
CA LYS A 103 -4.63 14.40 13.30
C LYS A 103 -3.23 13.90 12.93
N ARG A 104 -2.72 12.89 13.64
CA ARG A 104 -1.43 12.28 13.34
C ARG A 104 -1.46 11.53 12.01
N ARG A 105 -2.54 10.78 11.71
CA ARG A 105 -2.73 10.13 10.40
C ARG A 105 -2.71 11.14 9.27
N VAL A 106 -3.47 12.22 9.40
CA VAL A 106 -3.51 13.31 8.40
C VAL A 106 -2.12 13.93 8.20
N ALA A 107 -1.37 14.21 9.27
CA ALA A 107 -0.03 14.74 9.16
C ALA A 107 0.91 13.81 8.40
N VAL A 108 0.87 12.49 8.67
CA VAL A 108 1.66 11.48 7.94
C VAL A 108 1.26 11.43 6.47
N CYS A 109 -0.04 11.46 6.15
CA CYS A 109 -0.52 11.50 4.76
C CYS A 109 0.01 12.74 4.01
N SER A 110 -0.06 13.90 4.65
CA SER A 110 0.39 15.16 4.06
C SER A 110 1.90 15.16 3.79
N ASP A 111 2.68 14.66 4.73
CA ASP A 111 4.13 14.53 4.56
C ASP A 111 4.50 13.52 3.46
N ALA A 112 3.83 12.36 3.43
CA ALA A 112 4.03 11.37 2.38
C ALA A 112 3.72 11.93 0.98
N LEU A 113 2.61 12.68 0.86
CA LEU A 113 2.23 13.34 -0.39
C LEU A 113 3.29 14.36 -0.81
N ALA A 114 3.72 15.24 0.11
CA ALA A 114 4.74 16.25 -0.17
C ALA A 114 6.04 15.61 -0.65
N ARG A 115 6.51 14.54 0.00
CA ARG A 115 7.73 13.79 -0.41
C ARG A 115 7.58 13.15 -1.78
N SER A 116 6.41 12.56 -2.06
CA SER A 116 6.14 11.97 -3.39
C SER A 116 6.19 13.02 -4.49
N MET A 117 5.62 14.20 -4.23
CA MET A 117 5.63 15.31 -5.20
C MET A 117 7.05 15.85 -5.42
N LEU A 118 7.83 16.08 -4.35
CA LEU A 118 9.21 16.55 -4.45
C LEU A 118 10.09 15.57 -5.23
N ARG A 119 9.98 14.27 -4.96
CA ARG A 119 10.71 13.24 -5.69
C ARG A 119 10.39 13.26 -7.18
N ASN A 120 9.13 13.50 -7.53
CA ASN A 120 8.72 13.54 -8.94
C ASN A 120 9.16 14.81 -9.66
N MET A 121 9.39 15.91 -8.92
CA MET A 121 9.91 17.17 -9.48
C MET A 121 11.45 17.13 -9.69
N ASP A 122 12.16 16.32 -8.91
CA ASP A 122 13.62 16.19 -8.94
C ASP A 122 14.09 14.97 -9.75
N ASN A 123 13.53 14.73 -10.94
CA ASN A 123 13.86 13.58 -11.80
C ASN A 123 15.35 13.44 -12.16
N ASP A 124 16.21 14.40 -11.81
CA ASP A 124 17.66 14.37 -12.00
C ASP A 124 18.47 14.13 -10.70
N ARG A 125 17.82 13.97 -9.54
CA ARG A 125 18.53 13.73 -8.28
C ARG A 125 18.09 12.43 -7.65
N VAL A 126 19.01 11.47 -7.64
CA VAL A 126 18.91 10.24 -6.83
C VAL A 126 18.81 10.62 -5.36
N PHE A 127 17.59 10.57 -4.81
CA PHE A 127 17.35 10.84 -3.40
C PHE A 127 17.80 9.63 -2.57
N ASN A 128 18.89 9.79 -1.84
CA ASN A 128 19.38 8.75 -0.94
C ASN A 128 18.54 8.75 0.34
N TRP A 129 17.60 7.80 0.46
CA TRP A 129 16.69 7.61 1.60
C TRP A 129 17.40 7.43 2.95
N ASN A 130 18.66 7.01 2.94
CA ASN A 130 19.42 6.70 4.15
C ASN A 130 19.94 7.93 4.89
N SER A 131 19.73 9.14 4.41
CA SER A 131 20.33 10.35 4.96
C SER A 131 19.39 11.33 5.66
N SER A 132 18.08 11.07 5.71
CA SER A 132 17.16 11.98 6.39
C SER A 132 16.88 11.52 7.83
N GLU A 133 17.53 12.17 8.79
CA GLU A 133 17.31 12.03 10.25
C GLU A 133 15.94 12.58 10.73
N SER A 134 14.94 12.63 9.88
CA SER A 134 13.61 13.03 10.31
C SER A 134 12.90 11.86 11.00
N GLY A 135 12.19 12.12 12.10
CA GLY A 135 11.46 11.12 12.90
C GLY A 135 10.46 10.24 12.13
N PHE A 136 10.34 10.45 10.83
CA PHE A 136 9.59 9.67 9.88
C PHE A 136 10.23 8.29 9.64
N ASN A 137 11.56 8.17 9.65
CA ASN A 137 12.27 6.90 9.46
C ASN A 137 11.96 5.87 10.56
N ALA A 138 11.60 6.32 11.76
CA ALA A 138 11.22 5.42 12.86
C ALA A 138 9.94 4.61 12.60
N TYR A 139 9.11 5.03 11.64
CA TYR A 139 7.84 4.37 11.32
C TYR A 139 7.90 3.50 10.06
N PHE A 140 8.98 3.58 9.28
CA PHE A 140 9.04 2.99 7.93
C PHE A 140 10.21 2.03 7.70
N THR A 141 11.00 1.73 8.73
CA THR A 141 12.04 0.71 8.61
C THR A 141 11.47 -0.68 8.90
N PRO A 142 11.82 -1.72 8.12
CA PRO A 142 11.41 -3.11 8.39
C PRO A 142 11.83 -3.61 9.78
N SER A 143 12.86 -3.00 10.37
CA SER A 143 13.34 -3.32 11.72
C SER A 143 12.43 -2.87 12.86
N SER A 144 11.36 -2.13 12.59
CA SER A 144 10.35 -1.71 13.58
C SER A 144 9.14 -2.64 13.66
N LEU A 145 9.14 -3.76 12.94
CA LEU A 145 8.15 -4.82 13.17
C LEU A 145 8.52 -5.52 14.50
N PRO A 146 7.59 -5.62 15.47
CA PRO A 146 7.82 -6.40 16.66
C PRO A 146 8.04 -7.87 16.27
N GLN A 147 9.09 -8.47 16.86
CA GLN A 147 9.31 -9.91 16.81
C GLN A 147 8.20 -10.66 17.55
#